data_762cc68ab8a22da46fcbada473301e30
#
_entry.id   762cc68ab8a22da46fcbada473301e30
#
_cell.length_a   1.000
_cell.length_b   1.000
_cell.length_c   1.000
_cell.angle_alpha   90.00
_cell.angle_beta   90.00
_cell.angle_gamma   90.00
#
_symmetry.space_group_name_H-M   'P 1'
#
loop_
_entity.id
_entity.type
_entity.pdbx_description
1 polymer ?
#
loop_
_entity_poly.entity_id
_entity_poly.type
_entity_poly.pdbx_seq_one_letter_code
_entity_poly.pdbx_strand_id
1 'polypeptide(L)'
;MNIFEEQKRKQEAINAAMKPIKHIIAVASGKGGVGKSTVAANLAISLAKKGYRVGLADADIYGPSIPTLFNIENEQIMATEIDGKNLMLPFDKFGIKMMSVGFFVEKDQPMLWRGPMAANTLTQMLTETHWGELDFMVLDMPPGTGDIQLSLVQQFSVSGSVFV
;
A
#
# COMPACT_ATOMS: atom_id res chain seq x y z
N MET A 1 -26.31 6.70 14.28
CA MET A 1 -25.72 6.89 12.94
C MET A 1 -25.95 5.63 12.13
N ASN A 2 -26.45 5.78 10.91
CA ASN A 2 -26.77 4.64 10.04
C ASN A 2 -25.46 4.05 9.48
N ILE A 3 -25.35 2.71 9.37
CA ILE A 3 -24.19 1.99 8.80
C ILE A 3 -23.82 2.55 7.41
N PHE A 4 -24.81 2.93 6.63
CA PHE A 4 -24.61 3.52 5.30
C PHE A 4 -23.90 4.89 5.35
N GLU A 5 -24.23 5.72 6.32
CA GLU A 5 -23.58 7.02 6.52
C GLU A 5 -22.12 6.87 6.98
N GLU A 6 -21.86 5.88 7.83
CA GLU A 6 -20.51 5.55 8.28
C GLU A 6 -19.62 5.06 7.13
N GLN A 7 -20.13 4.15 6.31
CA GLN A 7 -19.43 3.68 5.11
C GLN A 7 -19.15 4.81 4.13
N LYS A 8 -20.11 5.70 3.92
CA LYS A 8 -19.94 6.87 3.05
C LYS A 8 -18.85 7.80 3.56
N ARG A 9 -18.85 8.12 4.85
CA ARG A 9 -17.80 8.95 5.47
C ARG A 9 -16.42 8.33 5.36
N LYS A 10 -16.32 7.00 5.57
CA LYS A 10 -15.07 6.27 5.42
C LYS A 10 -14.55 6.35 3.99
N GLN A 11 -15.41 6.17 2.99
CA GLN A 11 -15.03 6.28 1.59
C GLN A 11 -14.62 7.70 1.19
N GLU A 12 -15.32 8.71 1.68
CA GLU A 12 -14.96 10.11 1.46
C GLU A 12 -13.58 10.45 2.05
N ALA A 13 -13.28 9.93 3.25
CA ALA A 13 -11.96 10.09 3.88
C ALA A 13 -10.85 9.40 3.08
N ILE A 14 -11.08 8.20 2.57
CA ILE A 14 -10.15 7.49 1.69
C ILE A 14 -9.90 8.30 0.41
N ASN A 15 -10.94 8.74 -0.25
CA ASN A 15 -10.85 9.53 -1.48
C ASN A 15 -10.07 10.82 -1.27
N ALA A 16 -10.29 11.51 -0.16
CA ALA A 16 -9.56 12.72 0.18
C ALA A 16 -8.06 12.45 0.43
N ALA A 17 -7.72 11.38 1.16
CA ALA A 17 -6.34 11.02 1.44
C ALA A 17 -5.57 10.60 0.18
N MET A 18 -6.24 9.97 -0.77
CA MET A 18 -5.63 9.46 -2.01
C MET A 18 -5.68 10.46 -3.19
N LYS A 19 -6.35 11.60 -3.02
CA LYS A 19 -6.49 12.63 -4.06
C LYS A 19 -5.16 13.11 -4.67
N PRO A 20 -4.04 13.26 -3.93
CA PRO A 20 -2.75 13.65 -4.49
C PRO A 20 -2.11 12.61 -5.41
N ILE A 21 -2.65 11.40 -5.48
CA ILE A 21 -2.13 10.30 -6.28
C ILE A 21 -2.94 10.21 -7.58
N LYS A 22 -2.27 10.40 -8.72
CA LYS A 22 -2.94 10.44 -10.02
C LYS A 22 -3.42 9.07 -10.49
N HIS A 23 -2.54 8.06 -10.39
CA HIS A 23 -2.82 6.70 -10.86
C HIS A 23 -2.37 5.66 -9.86
N ILE A 24 -3.21 4.67 -9.62
CA ILE A 24 -2.88 3.49 -8.81
C ILE A 24 -2.85 2.27 -9.72
N ILE A 25 -1.71 1.60 -9.76
CA ILE A 25 -1.51 0.35 -10.52
C ILE A 25 -1.39 -0.80 -9.54
N ALA A 26 -2.33 -1.72 -9.58
CA ALA A 26 -2.27 -2.94 -8.78
C ALA A 26 -1.44 -4.01 -9.48
N VAL A 27 -0.48 -4.60 -8.77
CA VAL A 27 0.25 -5.78 -9.23
C VAL A 27 -0.28 -6.99 -8.49
N ALA A 28 -0.87 -7.90 -9.21
CA ALA A 28 -1.62 -9.04 -8.68
C ALA A 28 -1.10 -10.37 -9.23
N SER A 29 -1.39 -11.45 -8.52
CA SER A 29 -1.13 -12.82 -8.97
C SER A 29 -2.20 -13.77 -8.46
N GLY A 30 -2.42 -14.87 -9.18
CA GLY A 30 -3.36 -15.90 -8.75
C GLY A 30 -2.83 -16.76 -7.60
N LYS A 31 -1.52 -16.83 -7.43
CA LYS A 31 -0.84 -17.60 -6.37
C LYS A 31 0.44 -16.90 -5.92
N GLY A 32 0.96 -17.29 -4.74
CA GLY A 32 2.23 -16.81 -4.23
C GLY A 32 3.44 -17.41 -4.95
N GLY A 33 4.61 -16.79 -4.78
CA GLY A 33 5.88 -17.32 -5.26
C GLY A 33 6.12 -17.22 -6.78
N VAL A 34 5.37 -16.38 -7.50
CA VAL A 34 5.48 -16.22 -8.96
C VAL A 34 6.30 -15.01 -9.41
N GLY A 35 6.83 -14.23 -8.46
CA GLY A 35 7.64 -13.05 -8.76
C GLY A 35 6.85 -11.72 -8.75
N LYS A 36 5.66 -11.71 -8.20
CA LYS A 36 4.77 -10.53 -8.13
C LYS A 36 5.45 -9.31 -7.51
N SER A 37 6.04 -9.45 -6.32
CA SER A 37 6.71 -8.34 -5.63
C SER A 37 7.96 -7.84 -6.36
N THR A 38 8.68 -8.73 -7.02
CA THR A 38 9.81 -8.37 -7.90
C THR A 38 9.34 -7.54 -9.08
N VAL A 39 8.23 -7.91 -9.70
CA VAL A 39 7.61 -7.13 -10.79
C VAL A 39 7.16 -5.76 -10.29
N ALA A 40 6.48 -5.70 -9.13
CA ALA A 40 6.04 -4.45 -8.53
C ALA A 40 7.21 -3.50 -8.25
N ALA A 41 8.28 -4.01 -7.63
CA ALA A 41 9.48 -3.23 -7.33
C ALA A 41 10.15 -2.69 -8.60
N ASN A 42 10.33 -3.52 -9.62
CA ASN A 42 10.95 -3.12 -10.87
C ASN A 42 10.08 -2.14 -11.68
N LEU A 43 8.77 -2.32 -11.66
CA LEU A 43 7.83 -1.37 -12.28
C LEU A 43 7.97 0.02 -11.63
N ALA A 44 7.95 0.08 -10.30
CA ALA A 44 8.11 1.33 -9.57
C ALA A 44 9.46 2.01 -9.88
N ILE A 45 10.55 1.27 -9.84
CA ILE A 45 11.90 1.79 -10.16
C ILE A 45 11.95 2.29 -11.61
N SER A 46 11.38 1.55 -12.54
CA SER A 46 11.37 1.92 -13.97
C SER A 46 10.59 3.22 -14.22
N LEU A 47 9.47 3.40 -13.54
CA LEU A 47 8.69 4.64 -13.60
C LEU A 47 9.44 5.82 -12.99
N ALA A 48 10.11 5.61 -11.85
CA ALA A 48 10.93 6.64 -11.22
C ALA A 48 12.11 7.07 -12.11
N LYS A 49 12.78 6.12 -12.79
CA LYS A 49 13.84 6.41 -13.74
C LYS A 49 13.38 7.23 -14.95
N LYS A 50 12.10 7.18 -15.28
CA LYS A 50 11.49 8.01 -16.33
C LYS A 50 11.13 9.42 -15.85
N GLY A 51 11.37 9.74 -14.58
CA GLY A 51 11.12 11.06 -13.99
C GLY A 51 9.74 11.20 -13.33
N TYR A 52 8.97 10.14 -13.20
CA TYR A 52 7.70 10.17 -12.47
C TYR A 52 7.91 10.12 -10.96
N ARG A 53 7.00 10.76 -10.23
CA ARG A 53 6.88 10.65 -8.78
C ARG A 53 6.14 9.36 -8.45
N VAL A 54 6.81 8.42 -7.79
CA VAL A 54 6.33 7.05 -7.62
C VAL A 54 6.29 6.66 -6.15
N GLY A 55 5.19 6.06 -5.74
CA GLY A 55 5.04 5.34 -4.48
C GLY A 55 4.95 3.84 -4.73
N LEU A 56 5.46 3.06 -3.78
CA LEU A 56 5.33 1.60 -3.75
C LEU A 56 4.75 1.20 -2.40
N ALA A 57 3.53 0.67 -2.43
CA ALA A 57 2.84 0.18 -1.25
C ALA A 57 2.78 -1.35 -1.27
N ASP A 58 3.40 -1.98 -0.27
CA ASP A 58 3.36 -3.42 -0.08
C ASP A 58 2.14 -3.81 0.77
N ALA A 59 1.11 -4.30 0.11
CA ALA A 59 -0.12 -4.76 0.73
C ALA A 59 -0.19 -6.30 0.86
N ASP A 60 0.91 -7.01 0.59
CA ASP A 60 0.98 -8.46 0.73
C ASP A 60 1.11 -8.88 2.20
N ILE A 61 -0.04 -9.03 2.85
CA ILE A 61 -0.13 -9.42 4.27
C ILE A 61 0.37 -10.84 4.55
N TYR A 62 0.43 -11.70 3.55
CA TYR A 62 0.86 -13.09 3.70
C TYR A 62 2.37 -13.26 3.55
N GLY A 63 3.03 -12.34 2.89
CA GLY A 63 4.48 -12.38 2.70
C GLY A 63 5.02 -11.01 2.28
N PRO A 64 5.07 -10.02 3.20
CA PRO A 64 5.53 -8.68 2.87
C PRO A 64 7.03 -8.71 2.57
N SER A 65 7.38 -8.74 1.29
CA SER A 65 8.76 -8.92 0.81
C SER A 65 9.45 -7.62 0.38
N ILE A 66 8.73 -6.53 0.20
CA ILE A 66 9.32 -5.24 -0.21
C ILE A 66 10.38 -4.74 0.78
N PRO A 67 10.18 -4.80 2.10
CA PRO A 67 11.23 -4.38 3.03
C PRO A 67 12.54 -5.14 2.84
N THR A 68 12.48 -6.44 2.60
CA THR A 68 13.67 -7.26 2.35
C THR A 68 14.29 -6.95 1.00
N LEU A 69 13.50 -6.80 -0.07
CA LEU A 69 14.00 -6.45 -1.40
C LEU A 69 14.76 -5.12 -1.42
N PHE A 70 14.35 -4.17 -0.60
CA PHE A 70 14.99 -2.85 -0.50
C PHE A 70 15.95 -2.70 0.67
N ASN A 71 16.18 -3.76 1.43
CA ASN A 71 17.06 -3.79 2.60
C ASN A 71 16.69 -2.72 3.65
N ILE A 72 15.42 -2.64 3.97
CA ILE A 72 14.84 -1.74 4.99
C ILE A 72 14.05 -2.47 6.08
N GLU A 73 14.17 -3.78 6.17
CA GLU A 73 13.39 -4.60 7.11
C GLU A 73 13.68 -4.32 8.59
N ASN A 74 14.80 -3.66 8.88
CA ASN A 74 15.19 -3.28 10.23
C ASN A 74 14.96 -1.79 10.54
N GLU A 75 14.45 -1.04 9.58
CA GLU A 75 14.09 0.37 9.75
C GLU A 75 12.79 0.50 10.56
N GLN A 76 12.67 1.64 11.23
CA GLN A 76 11.47 1.97 12.00
C GLN A 76 10.64 3.04 11.28
N ILE A 77 9.33 2.90 11.34
CA ILE A 77 8.42 3.92 10.82
C ILE A 77 8.56 5.17 11.69
N MET A 78 8.81 6.30 11.03
CA MET A 78 8.75 7.63 11.62
C MET A 78 7.39 8.25 11.33
N ALA A 79 6.90 9.06 12.26
CA ALA A 79 5.67 9.81 12.09
C ALA A 79 5.91 11.30 12.32
N THR A 80 5.10 12.11 11.69
CA THR A 80 5.11 13.57 11.86
C THR A 80 3.69 14.12 11.83
N GLU A 81 3.51 15.30 12.41
CA GLU A 81 2.25 16.00 12.32
C GLU A 81 2.25 16.93 11.10
N ILE A 82 1.26 16.76 10.23
CA ILE A 82 1.04 17.59 9.05
C ILE A 82 -0.43 18.02 9.05
N ASP A 83 -0.67 19.33 9.06
CA ASP A 83 -2.03 19.92 9.08
C ASP A 83 -2.92 19.34 10.21
N GLY A 84 -2.35 19.13 11.40
CA GLY A 84 -3.05 18.59 12.55
C GLY A 84 -3.32 17.08 12.51
N LYS A 85 -2.72 16.36 11.56
CA LYS A 85 -2.83 14.91 11.43
C LYS A 85 -1.48 14.25 11.63
N ASN A 86 -1.46 13.18 12.42
CA ASN A 86 -0.29 12.31 12.52
C ASN A 86 -0.21 11.42 11.28
N LEU A 87 0.85 11.62 10.48
CA LEU A 87 1.10 10.84 9.28
C LEU A 87 2.42 10.09 9.39
N MET A 88 2.47 8.87 8.88
CA MET A 88 3.69 8.10 8.75
C MET A 88 4.53 8.62 7.60
N LEU A 89 5.84 8.68 7.79
CA LEU A 89 6.77 9.04 6.73
C LEU A 89 7.13 7.79 5.93
N PRO A 90 6.97 7.81 4.61
CA PRO A 90 7.41 6.70 3.77
C PRO A 90 8.94 6.63 3.73
N PHE A 91 9.47 5.46 3.44
CA PHE A 91 10.91 5.28 3.19
C PHE A 91 11.25 5.71 1.77
N ASP A 92 12.31 6.49 1.61
CA ASP A 92 12.81 6.93 0.31
C ASP A 92 14.02 6.10 -0.11
N LYS A 93 13.89 5.35 -1.20
CA LYS A 93 15.01 4.65 -1.86
C LYS A 93 14.81 4.63 -3.38
N PHE A 94 15.88 4.79 -4.12
CA PHE A 94 15.89 4.74 -5.59
C PHE A 94 14.88 5.71 -6.25
N GLY A 95 14.60 6.83 -5.60
CA GLY A 95 13.61 7.80 -6.06
C GLY A 95 12.15 7.37 -5.87
N ILE A 96 11.89 6.36 -5.01
CA ILE A 96 10.57 5.81 -4.72
C ILE A 96 10.25 6.04 -3.25
N LYS A 97 9.00 6.40 -2.97
CA LYS A 97 8.44 6.41 -1.61
C LYS A 97 7.79 5.07 -1.31
N MET A 98 8.21 4.40 -0.24
CA MET A 98 7.77 3.04 0.09
C MET A 98 7.11 2.98 1.46
N MET A 99 6.09 2.14 1.56
CA MET A 99 5.53 1.67 2.81
C MET A 99 5.12 0.21 2.67
N SER A 100 5.25 -0.56 3.74
CA SER A 100 4.87 -1.98 3.75
C SER A 100 4.05 -2.31 4.97
N VAL A 101 3.06 -3.18 4.78
CA VAL A 101 2.32 -3.79 5.87
C VAL A 101 3.24 -4.59 6.81
N GLY A 102 4.40 -5.03 6.32
CA GLY A 102 5.41 -5.73 7.11
C GLY A 102 5.96 -4.94 8.29
N PHE A 103 5.90 -3.61 8.25
CA PHE A 103 6.31 -2.77 9.38
C PHE A 103 5.29 -2.71 10.51
N PHE A 104 4.06 -3.16 10.29
CA PHE A 104 2.97 -3.20 11.28
C PHE A 104 2.86 -4.56 11.98
N VAL A 105 3.67 -5.54 11.58
CA VAL A 105 3.70 -6.88 12.16
C VAL A 105 4.85 -6.95 13.16
N GLU A 106 4.55 -7.27 14.42
CA GLU A 106 5.57 -7.56 15.40
C GLU A 106 6.29 -8.87 15.04
N LYS A 107 7.62 -8.84 14.96
CA LYS A 107 8.47 -9.97 14.54
C LYS A 107 8.26 -11.24 15.39
N ASP A 108 7.79 -11.08 16.63
CA ASP A 108 7.67 -12.17 17.61
C ASP A 108 6.24 -12.67 17.80
N GLN A 109 5.26 -12.07 17.14
CA GLN A 109 3.88 -12.53 17.18
C GLN A 109 3.34 -12.71 15.76
N PRO A 110 3.15 -13.95 15.31
CA PRO A 110 2.44 -14.20 14.07
C PRO A 110 1.00 -13.75 14.25
N MET A 111 0.71 -12.54 13.78
CA MET A 111 -0.66 -12.05 13.76
C MET A 111 -1.48 -12.92 12.80
N LEU A 112 -2.50 -13.55 13.35
CA LEU A 112 -3.55 -14.14 12.54
C LEU A 112 -4.34 -12.99 11.90
N TRP A 113 -3.94 -12.59 10.70
CA TRP A 113 -4.65 -11.61 9.91
C TRP A 113 -6.04 -12.17 9.53
N ARG A 114 -7.04 -11.78 10.28
CA ARG A 114 -8.43 -12.03 9.89
C ARG A 114 -8.90 -10.89 8.98
N GLY A 115 -9.71 -11.22 7.95
CA GLY A 115 -10.09 -10.34 6.86
C GLY A 115 -10.38 -8.87 7.23
N PRO A 116 -11.30 -8.55 8.19
CA PRO A 116 -11.60 -7.17 8.52
C PRO A 116 -10.42 -6.40 9.14
N MET A 117 -9.58 -7.07 9.93
CA MET A 117 -8.42 -6.48 10.58
C MET A 117 -7.32 -6.18 9.57
N ALA A 118 -7.07 -7.09 8.64
CA ALA A 118 -6.13 -6.89 7.55
C ALA A 118 -6.57 -5.72 6.64
N ALA A 119 -7.82 -5.68 6.25
CA ALA A 119 -8.37 -4.60 5.42
C ALA A 119 -8.24 -3.23 6.09
N ASN A 120 -8.51 -3.15 7.39
CA ASN A 120 -8.36 -1.90 8.15
C ASN A 120 -6.90 -1.45 8.24
N THR A 121 -5.98 -2.36 8.50
CA THR A 121 -4.53 -2.05 8.56
C THR A 121 -4.02 -1.57 7.21
N LEU A 122 -4.42 -2.22 6.12
CA LEU A 122 -4.04 -1.79 4.77
C LEU A 122 -4.62 -0.42 4.42
N THR A 123 -5.87 -0.17 4.77
CA THR A 123 -6.49 1.14 4.57
C THR A 123 -5.75 2.22 5.36
N GLN A 124 -5.42 1.96 6.62
CA GLN A 124 -4.65 2.87 7.46
C GLN A 124 -3.26 3.13 6.89
N MET A 125 -2.53 2.11 6.49
CA MET A 125 -1.22 2.24 5.85
C MET A 125 -1.28 3.15 4.62
N LEU A 126 -2.27 2.97 3.77
CA LEU A 126 -2.40 3.74 2.53
C LEU A 126 -2.84 5.18 2.79
N THR A 127 -3.79 5.40 3.70
CA THR A 127 -4.38 6.72 3.93
C THR A 127 -3.60 7.59 4.93
N GLU A 128 -2.86 6.98 5.87
CA GLU A 128 -2.12 7.69 6.90
C GLU A 128 -0.61 7.78 6.63
N THR A 129 -0.16 7.41 5.45
CA THR A 129 1.21 7.65 4.98
C THR A 129 1.26 8.97 4.21
N HIS A 130 2.26 9.79 4.51
CA HIS A 130 2.49 11.06 3.82
C HIS A 130 3.16 10.82 2.45
N TRP A 131 2.38 10.39 1.48
CA TRP A 131 2.87 10.14 0.13
C TRP A 131 3.24 11.41 -0.63
N GLY A 132 2.58 12.53 -0.30
CA GLY A 132 2.66 13.74 -1.11
C GLY A 132 2.01 13.53 -2.48
N GLU A 133 2.37 14.38 -3.43
CA GLU A 133 1.88 14.24 -4.80
C GLU A 133 2.64 13.14 -5.55
N LEU A 134 1.90 12.14 -6.06
CA LEU A 134 2.43 11.04 -6.85
C LEU A 134 1.77 11.01 -8.23
N ASP A 135 2.58 10.71 -9.25
CA ASP A 135 2.09 10.37 -10.59
C ASP A 135 1.55 8.94 -10.62
N PHE A 136 2.28 8.03 -9.97
CA PHE A 136 1.91 6.62 -9.85
C PHE A 136 2.11 6.10 -8.44
N MET A 137 1.16 5.31 -7.98
CA MET A 137 1.35 4.39 -6.87
C MET A 137 1.28 2.96 -7.40
N VAL A 138 2.32 2.19 -7.15
CA VAL A 138 2.33 0.76 -7.42
C VAL A 138 1.91 0.04 -6.15
N LEU A 139 0.83 -0.72 -6.22
CA LEU A 139 0.27 -1.46 -5.12
C LEU A 139 0.58 -2.95 -5.29
N ASP A 140 1.48 -3.47 -4.47
CA ASP A 140 1.81 -4.90 -4.44
C ASP A 140 0.74 -5.65 -3.65
N MET A 141 -0.15 -6.31 -4.37
CA MET A 141 -1.35 -6.94 -3.83
C MET A 141 -1.04 -8.26 -3.10
N PRO A 142 -1.86 -8.66 -2.13
CA PRO A 142 -1.84 -10.04 -1.64
C PRO A 142 -2.08 -11.02 -2.80
N PRO A 143 -1.44 -12.21 -2.79
CA PRO A 143 -1.72 -13.22 -3.82
C PRO A 143 -3.13 -13.79 -3.69
N GLY A 144 -3.69 -14.27 -4.81
CA GLY A 144 -5.01 -14.87 -4.86
C GLY A 144 -6.12 -13.92 -5.30
N THR A 145 -7.36 -14.37 -5.12
CA THR A 145 -8.59 -13.71 -5.59
C THR A 145 -9.62 -13.50 -4.46
N GLY A 146 -9.15 -13.33 -3.23
CA GLY A 146 -10.00 -13.24 -2.04
C GLY A 146 -10.64 -11.86 -1.82
N ASP A 147 -11.35 -11.75 -0.71
CA ASP A 147 -12.11 -10.55 -0.34
C ASP A 147 -11.22 -9.33 -0.10
N ILE A 148 -9.97 -9.54 0.35
CA ILE A 148 -9.01 -8.44 0.61
C ILE A 148 -8.63 -7.75 -0.69
N GLN A 149 -8.34 -8.51 -1.75
CA GLN A 149 -8.01 -7.97 -3.07
C GLN A 149 -9.17 -7.17 -3.64
N LEU A 150 -10.37 -7.72 -3.59
CA LEU A 150 -11.57 -7.05 -4.06
C LEU A 150 -11.85 -5.76 -3.29
N SER A 151 -11.73 -5.81 -1.97
CA SER A 151 -11.91 -4.64 -1.09
C SER A 151 -10.94 -3.52 -1.43
N LEU A 152 -9.65 -3.83 -1.63
CA LEU A 152 -8.63 -2.83 -1.99
C LEU A 152 -8.92 -2.18 -3.35
N VAL A 153 -9.25 -2.98 -4.35
CA VAL A 153 -9.57 -2.47 -5.71
C VAL A 153 -10.79 -1.55 -5.69
N GLN A 154 -11.80 -1.90 -4.91
CA GLN A 154 -13.02 -1.10 -4.80
C GLN A 154 -12.82 0.20 -4.02
N GLN A 155 -12.06 0.15 -2.91
CA GLN A 155 -11.87 1.30 -2.03
C GLN A 155 -10.92 2.36 -2.60
N PHE A 156 -9.90 1.95 -3.35
CA PHE A 156 -8.80 2.83 -3.77
C PHE A 156 -8.83 3.25 -5.24
N SER A 157 -9.91 2.98 -5.94
CA SER A 157 -10.09 3.43 -7.35
C SER A 157 -8.89 3.10 -8.23
N VAL A 158 -8.53 1.83 -8.29
CA VAL A 158 -7.38 1.33 -9.06
C VAL A 158 -7.54 1.69 -10.54
N SER A 159 -6.53 2.33 -11.13
CA SER A 159 -6.54 2.79 -12.53
C SER A 159 -6.29 1.65 -13.52
N GLY A 160 -5.53 0.65 -13.10
CA GLY A 160 -5.20 -0.51 -13.91
C GLY A 160 -4.48 -1.58 -13.09
N SER A 161 -4.30 -2.74 -13.67
CA SER A 161 -3.64 -3.86 -13.01
C SER A 161 -2.67 -4.59 -13.94
N VAL A 162 -1.62 -5.13 -13.33
CA VAL A 162 -0.65 -6.04 -13.96
C VAL A 162 -0.80 -7.41 -13.30
N PHE A 163 -1.05 -8.42 -14.08
CA PHE A 163 -1.12 -9.81 -13.62
C PHE A 163 0.20 -10.53 -13.88
N VAL A 164 0.70 -11.16 -12.83
CA VAL A 164 1.94 -11.95 -12.87
C VAL A 164 1.63 -13.42 -12.76
#